data_c0266eec23a46cd26e684d41a13fe47e
#
_entry.id   c0266eec23a46cd26e684d41a13fe47e
#
_cell.length_a   1.000
_cell.length_b   1.000
_cell.length_c   1.000
_cell.angle_alpha   90.00
_cell.angle_beta   90.00
_cell.angle_gamma   90.00
#
_symmetry.space_group_name_H-M   'P 1'
#
loop_
_entity.id
_entity.type
_entity.pdbx_description
1 polymer ?
#
loop_
_entity_poly.entity_id
_entity_poly.type
_entity_poly.pdbx_seq_one_letter_code
_entity_poly.pdbx_strand_id
1 'polypeptide(L)'
;MITVKGDKAPLFILDTAHTTYAMKVLDSGHIEHLYYGRKIHMDSEDGLTEQHEFAPGATVVYSPDHGNFSLEDMRLEMSSYGKGDVREAFIEVVNSDGSFTSDFLFDSYNESKGRDGGTEGLPSSYGEDAEVLTVTLIDKENNLKLELIYCVYPDTDVITRIARLINEGEGDIKIKKIMSCQIDFDPDNYVFTTFTGAWAREMKKTDMSV
;
A
#
# COMPACT_ATOMS: atom_id res chain seq x y z
N MET A 1 9.89 -8.87 12.20
CA MET A 1 11.05 -9.31 11.34
C MET A 1 10.63 -9.16 9.88
N ILE A 2 11.46 -8.51 9.09
CA ILE A 2 11.24 -8.37 7.65
C ILE A 2 11.92 -9.53 6.93
N THR A 3 11.25 -10.13 5.97
CA THR A 3 11.79 -11.16 5.09
C THR A 3 11.41 -10.81 3.65
N VAL A 4 12.39 -10.79 2.76
CA VAL A 4 12.17 -10.53 1.34
C VAL A 4 12.57 -11.77 0.54
N LYS A 5 11.70 -12.23 -0.36
CA LYS A 5 11.91 -13.40 -1.22
C LYS A 5 11.79 -13.00 -2.69
N GLY A 6 12.76 -13.40 -3.50
CA GLY A 6 12.80 -13.08 -4.93
C GLY A 6 13.42 -11.71 -5.23
N ASP A 7 14.07 -11.61 -6.39
CA ASP A 7 14.83 -10.41 -6.79
C ASP A 7 14.04 -9.47 -7.71
N LYS A 8 13.32 -10.01 -8.70
CA LYS A 8 12.62 -9.21 -9.73
C LYS A 8 11.17 -8.87 -9.35
N ALA A 9 10.51 -9.79 -8.68
CA ALA A 9 9.14 -9.65 -8.19
C ALA A 9 9.13 -10.03 -6.70
N PRO A 10 9.67 -9.17 -5.82
CA PRO A 10 9.84 -9.52 -4.42
C PRO A 10 8.51 -9.73 -3.71
N LEU A 11 8.49 -10.76 -2.88
CA LEU A 11 7.50 -11.01 -1.86
C LEU A 11 8.04 -10.46 -0.54
N PHE A 12 7.36 -9.48 0.02
CA PHE A 12 7.67 -8.87 1.31
C PHE A 12 6.80 -9.49 2.40
N ILE A 13 7.42 -9.99 3.46
CA ILE A 13 6.74 -10.58 4.62
C ILE A 13 7.19 -9.79 5.84
N LEU A 14 6.25 -9.14 6.51
CA LEU A 14 6.48 -8.33 7.69
C LEU A 14 5.86 -9.04 8.90
N ASP A 15 6.71 -9.70 9.69
CA ASP A 15 6.30 -10.50 10.84
C ASP A 15 6.55 -9.77 12.15
N THR A 16 5.53 -9.75 12.99
CA THR A 16 5.65 -9.45 14.42
C THR A 16 5.66 -10.75 15.23
N ALA A 17 5.45 -10.67 16.55
CA ALA A 17 5.33 -11.86 17.39
C ALA A 17 4.13 -12.73 16.98
N HIS A 18 2.96 -12.09 16.71
CA HIS A 18 1.69 -12.79 16.51
C HIS A 18 0.98 -12.44 15.21
N THR A 19 1.52 -11.53 14.39
CA THR A 19 0.90 -11.12 13.12
C THR A 19 1.85 -11.24 11.95
N THR A 20 1.29 -11.44 10.76
CA THR A 20 1.98 -11.38 9.47
C THR A 20 1.26 -10.36 8.59
N TYR A 21 2.02 -9.50 7.94
CA TYR A 21 1.60 -8.64 6.85
C TYR A 21 2.41 -9.01 5.60
N ALA A 22 1.75 -9.28 4.48
CA ALA A 22 2.43 -9.73 3.28
C ALA A 22 1.94 -8.99 2.04
N MET A 23 2.87 -8.65 1.16
CA MET A 23 2.61 -8.01 -0.13
C MET A 23 3.62 -8.47 -1.17
N LYS A 24 3.26 -8.42 -2.45
CA LYS A 24 4.08 -8.90 -3.56
C LYS A 24 4.09 -7.91 -4.72
N VAL A 25 5.22 -7.79 -5.38
CA VAL A 25 5.32 -7.12 -6.67
C VAL A 25 4.81 -8.05 -7.78
N LEU A 26 3.85 -7.57 -8.55
CA LEU A 26 3.28 -8.26 -9.71
C LEU A 26 4.16 -8.07 -10.96
N ASP A 27 3.94 -8.89 -11.98
CA ASP A 27 4.63 -8.76 -13.27
C ASP A 27 4.39 -7.40 -13.95
N SER A 28 3.27 -6.76 -13.66
CA SER A 28 2.96 -5.39 -14.11
C SER A 28 3.75 -4.30 -13.38
N GLY A 29 4.45 -4.65 -12.31
CA GLY A 29 5.15 -3.70 -11.43
C GLY A 29 4.31 -3.10 -10.31
N HIS A 30 3.01 -3.38 -10.26
CA HIS A 30 2.17 -2.99 -9.13
C HIS A 30 2.41 -3.88 -7.93
N ILE A 31 1.98 -3.41 -6.74
CA ILE A 31 2.11 -4.19 -5.51
C ILE A 31 0.73 -4.67 -5.09
N GLU A 32 0.59 -5.97 -4.95
CA GLU A 32 -0.60 -6.64 -4.42
C GLU A 32 -0.47 -6.82 -2.91
N HIS A 33 -1.53 -6.47 -2.17
CA HIS A 33 -1.70 -6.85 -0.78
C HIS A 33 -2.17 -8.30 -0.68
N LEU A 34 -1.40 -9.15 -0.03
CA LEU A 34 -1.71 -10.58 0.05
C LEU A 34 -2.42 -10.96 1.34
N TYR A 35 -1.94 -10.46 2.47
CA TYR A 35 -2.41 -10.90 3.76
C TYR A 35 -2.11 -9.90 4.88
N TYR A 36 -3.05 -9.73 5.79
CA TYR A 36 -2.82 -9.18 7.11
C TYR A 36 -3.67 -9.90 8.15
N GLY A 37 -3.04 -10.48 9.14
CA GLY A 37 -3.77 -11.23 10.16
C GLY A 37 -2.86 -11.93 11.17
N ARG A 38 -3.36 -13.03 11.74
CA ARG A 38 -2.55 -13.87 12.64
C ARG A 38 -1.30 -14.34 11.92
N LYS A 39 -0.24 -14.52 12.69
CA LYS A 39 1.04 -15.03 12.16
C LYS A 39 0.84 -16.35 11.43
N ILE A 40 1.30 -16.38 10.19
CA ILE A 40 1.34 -17.57 9.34
C ILE A 40 2.76 -17.85 8.90
N HIS A 41 3.03 -19.07 8.49
CA HIS A 41 4.28 -19.41 7.83
C HIS A 41 4.05 -19.35 6.31
N MET A 42 4.82 -18.52 5.63
CA MET A 42 4.75 -18.35 4.18
C MET A 42 6.05 -18.78 3.53
N ASP A 43 6.01 -19.84 2.75
CA ASP A 43 7.11 -20.21 1.87
C ASP A 43 7.01 -19.58 0.48
N SER A 44 5.79 -19.37 0.02
CA SER A 44 5.44 -18.72 -1.23
C SER A 44 4.14 -17.94 -1.08
N GLU A 45 3.74 -17.21 -2.12
CA GLU A 45 2.46 -16.51 -2.24
C GLU A 45 1.30 -17.39 -2.69
N ASP A 46 1.54 -18.67 -2.99
CA ASP A 46 0.56 -19.59 -3.52
C ASP A 46 -0.72 -19.64 -2.66
N GLY A 47 -1.85 -19.45 -3.32
CA GLY A 47 -3.17 -19.43 -2.68
C GLY A 47 -3.56 -18.12 -2.00
N LEU A 48 -2.69 -17.10 -1.99
CA LEU A 48 -2.99 -15.76 -1.47
C LEU A 48 -3.11 -14.70 -2.56
N THR A 49 -2.52 -14.95 -3.73
CA THR A 49 -2.59 -14.05 -4.89
C THR A 49 -3.99 -14.07 -5.49
N GLU A 50 -4.53 -12.90 -5.82
CA GLU A 50 -5.75 -12.81 -6.61
C GLU A 50 -5.44 -13.19 -8.06
N GLN A 51 -6.13 -14.19 -8.59
CA GLN A 51 -5.93 -14.65 -9.96
C GLN A 51 -7.25 -14.74 -10.69
N HIS A 52 -7.37 -14.03 -11.81
CA HIS A 52 -8.49 -14.10 -12.72
C HIS A 52 -8.10 -14.84 -13.99
N GLU A 53 -8.82 -15.92 -14.33
CA GLU A 53 -8.54 -16.74 -15.54
C GLU A 53 -9.14 -16.15 -16.82
N PHE A 54 -9.85 -15.02 -16.74
CA PHE A 54 -10.53 -14.42 -17.88
C PHE A 54 -10.33 -12.90 -17.91
N ALA A 55 -10.34 -12.34 -19.11
CA ALA A 55 -10.36 -10.89 -19.25
C ALA A 55 -11.68 -10.33 -18.72
N PRO A 56 -11.68 -9.36 -17.83
CA PRO A 56 -12.89 -8.73 -17.32
C PRO A 56 -13.69 -8.10 -18.46
N GLY A 57 -14.89 -8.57 -18.71
CA GLY A 57 -15.67 -8.17 -19.90
C GLY A 57 -16.14 -6.73 -19.94
N ALA A 58 -16.13 -6.02 -18.80
CA ALA A 58 -16.62 -4.64 -18.67
C ALA A 58 -15.55 -3.69 -18.12
N THR A 59 -14.36 -4.16 -17.84
CA THR A 59 -13.27 -3.41 -17.22
C THR A 59 -12.20 -3.02 -18.23
N VAL A 60 -11.40 -2.03 -17.89
CA VAL A 60 -10.25 -1.62 -18.70
C VAL A 60 -9.06 -2.49 -18.34
N VAL A 61 -8.51 -3.20 -19.32
CA VAL A 61 -7.23 -3.89 -19.14
C VAL A 61 -6.11 -2.88 -18.95
N TYR A 62 -5.17 -3.20 -18.07
CA TYR A 62 -4.10 -2.29 -17.71
C TYR A 62 -3.23 -1.87 -18.90
N SER A 63 -2.82 -2.84 -19.71
CA SER A 63 -2.03 -2.59 -20.92
C SER A 63 -2.19 -3.72 -21.94
N PRO A 64 -1.82 -3.51 -23.22
CA PRO A 64 -1.84 -4.56 -24.22
C PRO A 64 -1.00 -5.80 -23.87
N ASP A 65 0.10 -5.60 -23.15
CA ASP A 65 0.99 -6.68 -22.71
C ASP A 65 0.41 -7.47 -21.52
N HIS A 66 -0.61 -6.91 -20.85
CA HIS A 66 -1.28 -7.51 -19.69
C HIS A 66 -2.79 -7.64 -19.98
N GLY A 67 -3.14 -8.32 -21.07
CA GLY A 67 -4.50 -8.38 -21.61
C GLY A 67 -5.56 -9.03 -20.70
N ASN A 68 -5.14 -9.75 -19.68
CA ASN A 68 -6.02 -10.38 -18.68
C ASN A 68 -5.90 -9.72 -17.30
N PHE A 69 -5.34 -8.52 -17.23
CA PHE A 69 -5.08 -7.84 -15.98
C PHE A 69 -5.79 -6.48 -15.93
N SER A 70 -6.60 -6.29 -14.89
CA SER A 70 -7.26 -5.04 -14.56
C SER A 70 -6.91 -4.63 -13.14
N LEU A 71 -6.55 -3.37 -12.93
CA LEU A 71 -6.17 -2.87 -11.61
C LEU A 71 -7.35 -2.88 -10.63
N GLU A 72 -8.58 -2.67 -11.11
CA GLU A 72 -9.77 -2.65 -10.24
C GLU A 72 -10.15 -4.01 -9.66
N ASP A 73 -9.64 -5.10 -10.27
CA ASP A 73 -9.89 -6.47 -9.80
C ASP A 73 -8.83 -6.95 -8.78
N MET A 74 -7.79 -6.16 -8.55
CA MET A 74 -6.67 -6.54 -7.68
C MET A 74 -6.76 -5.90 -6.31
N ARG A 75 -6.31 -6.60 -5.29
CA ARG A 75 -6.10 -6.05 -3.95
C ARG A 75 -4.78 -5.28 -3.92
N LEU A 76 -4.78 -4.07 -4.43
CA LEU A 76 -3.56 -3.26 -4.51
C LEU A 76 -3.15 -2.73 -3.14
N GLU A 77 -1.86 -2.80 -2.84
CA GLU A 77 -1.24 -2.19 -1.67
C GLU A 77 -1.37 -0.66 -1.67
N MET A 78 -1.36 -0.09 -2.86
CA MET A 78 -1.72 1.29 -3.14
C MET A 78 -2.28 1.40 -4.55
N SER A 79 -3.24 2.27 -4.75
CA SER A 79 -3.86 2.53 -6.04
C SER A 79 -3.68 3.98 -6.46
N SER A 80 -3.62 4.21 -7.76
CA SER A 80 -3.55 5.55 -8.36
C SER A 80 -4.71 5.77 -9.32
N TYR A 81 -4.98 7.02 -9.63
CA TYR A 81 -6.07 7.39 -10.54
C TYR A 81 -5.62 7.33 -12.01
N GLY A 82 -6.48 6.82 -12.88
CA GLY A 82 -6.38 7.05 -14.33
C GLY A 82 -5.89 5.88 -15.17
N LYS A 83 -5.64 4.70 -14.57
CA LYS A 83 -5.19 3.48 -15.29
C LYS A 83 -6.24 2.37 -15.30
N GLY A 84 -7.52 2.72 -15.23
CA GLY A 84 -8.64 1.80 -15.28
C GLY A 84 -9.15 1.36 -13.91
N ASP A 85 -8.47 1.64 -12.82
CA ASP A 85 -9.01 1.47 -11.48
C ASP A 85 -10.03 2.60 -11.21
N VAL A 86 -11.30 2.24 -11.03
CA VAL A 86 -12.40 3.17 -10.76
C VAL A 86 -12.75 3.27 -9.28
N ARG A 87 -12.04 2.52 -8.43
CA ARG A 87 -12.21 2.58 -6.98
C ARG A 87 -11.61 3.87 -6.42
N GLU A 88 -11.83 4.10 -5.14
CA GLU A 88 -11.22 5.22 -4.42
C GLU A 88 -9.70 5.10 -4.40
N ALA A 89 -9.00 5.99 -5.08
CA ALA A 89 -7.56 5.92 -5.19
C ALA A 89 -6.85 6.26 -3.87
N PHE A 90 -5.75 5.56 -3.56
CA PHE A 90 -4.85 5.87 -2.45
C PHE A 90 -4.15 7.22 -2.67
N ILE A 91 -3.76 7.51 -3.91
CA ILE A 91 -3.09 8.74 -4.28
C ILE A 91 -3.75 9.39 -5.51
N GLU A 92 -4.00 10.68 -5.43
CA GLU A 92 -4.49 11.52 -6.53
C GLU A 92 -3.63 12.76 -6.66
N VAL A 93 -3.04 12.93 -7.83
CA VAL A 93 -2.17 14.06 -8.16
C VAL A 93 -2.71 14.75 -9.41
N VAL A 94 -2.68 16.08 -9.42
CA VAL A 94 -2.74 16.86 -10.63
C VAL A 94 -1.29 17.15 -11.03
N ASN A 95 -0.88 16.60 -12.15
CA ASN A 95 0.46 16.75 -12.68
C ASN A 95 0.71 18.15 -13.23
N SER A 96 1.94 18.51 -13.51
CA SER A 96 2.33 19.86 -13.95
C SER A 96 1.69 20.27 -15.30
N ASP A 97 1.34 19.31 -16.13
CA ASP A 97 0.64 19.51 -17.39
C ASP A 97 -0.90 19.59 -17.25
N GLY A 98 -1.42 19.42 -16.02
CA GLY A 98 -2.85 19.40 -15.71
C GLY A 98 -3.50 18.03 -15.84
N SER A 99 -2.77 16.98 -16.22
CA SER A 99 -3.29 15.62 -16.23
C SER A 99 -3.48 15.06 -14.82
N PHE A 100 -4.31 14.00 -14.71
CA PHE A 100 -4.61 13.33 -13.44
C PHE A 100 -4.11 11.89 -13.40
N THR A 101 -3.63 11.36 -14.51
CA THR A 101 -3.20 9.98 -14.59
C THR A 101 -1.85 9.81 -13.92
N SER A 102 -1.74 8.85 -13.02
CA SER A 102 -0.50 8.44 -12.39
C SER A 102 -0.35 6.93 -12.45
N ASP A 103 0.88 6.44 -12.60
CA ASP A 103 1.20 5.02 -12.74
C ASP A 103 2.47 4.69 -11.94
N PHE A 104 2.30 4.43 -10.65
CA PHE A 104 3.41 4.14 -9.75
C PHE A 104 3.77 2.66 -9.79
N LEU A 105 4.90 2.34 -10.40
CA LEU A 105 5.43 1.00 -10.54
C LEU A 105 6.64 0.78 -9.63
N PHE A 106 6.79 -0.43 -9.13
CA PHE A 106 7.92 -0.83 -8.30
C PHE A 106 9.26 -0.55 -9.00
N ASP A 107 10.17 0.07 -8.27
CA ASP A 107 11.55 0.33 -8.70
C ASP A 107 12.55 -0.43 -7.84
N SER A 108 12.49 -0.21 -6.54
CA SER A 108 13.47 -0.75 -5.60
C SER A 108 12.92 -0.85 -4.19
N TYR A 109 13.68 -1.49 -3.31
CA TYR A 109 13.42 -1.48 -1.88
C TYR A 109 14.72 -1.34 -1.08
N ASN A 110 14.59 -0.92 0.17
CA ASN A 110 15.67 -0.85 1.12
C ASN A 110 15.22 -1.30 2.50
N GLU A 111 16.06 -2.07 3.18
CA GLU A 111 15.86 -2.48 4.56
C GLU A 111 16.84 -1.74 5.48
N SER A 112 16.36 -1.31 6.63
CA SER A 112 17.19 -0.66 7.65
C SER A 112 16.71 -1.02 9.05
N LYS A 113 17.50 -0.67 10.05
CA LYS A 113 17.14 -0.83 11.47
C LYS A 113 16.91 0.53 12.11
N GLY A 114 16.13 0.52 13.16
CA GLY A 114 15.68 1.73 13.82
C GLY A 114 14.26 2.09 13.40
N ARG A 115 13.83 3.31 13.67
CA ARG A 115 12.55 3.83 13.19
C ARG A 115 12.79 4.83 12.08
N ASP A 116 11.85 4.97 11.16
CA ASP A 116 11.82 6.17 10.33
C ASP A 116 11.55 7.37 11.27
N GLY A 117 12.34 8.43 11.13
CA GLY A 117 12.28 9.62 11.98
C GLY A 117 10.92 10.31 12.03
N GLY A 118 9.96 9.80 11.28
CA GLY A 118 8.63 10.36 11.14
C GLY A 118 8.62 11.62 10.27
N THR A 119 7.48 12.23 10.18
CA THR A 119 7.30 13.52 9.49
C THR A 119 7.14 14.61 10.55
N GLU A 120 7.89 15.69 10.42
CA GLU A 120 7.79 16.82 11.35
C GLU A 120 6.32 17.30 11.48
N GLY A 121 5.87 17.45 12.71
CA GLY A 121 4.51 17.89 13.02
C GLY A 121 3.44 16.80 12.99
N LEU A 122 3.78 15.55 12.65
CA LEU A 122 2.88 14.41 12.71
C LEU A 122 3.23 13.47 13.88
N PRO A 123 2.24 12.76 14.42
CA PRO A 123 2.49 11.72 15.41
C PRO A 123 3.46 10.67 14.86
N SER A 124 4.40 10.24 15.66
CA SER A 124 5.36 9.19 15.32
C SER A 124 5.38 8.12 16.41
N SER A 125 5.78 6.92 16.02
CA SER A 125 6.03 5.83 16.96
C SER A 125 7.32 6.03 17.73
N TYR A 126 7.42 5.36 18.88
CA TYR A 126 8.62 5.31 19.71
C TYR A 126 9.20 3.90 19.68
N GLY A 127 10.48 3.78 19.92
CA GLY A 127 11.21 2.53 19.94
C GLY A 127 12.30 2.49 18.88
N GLU A 128 13.47 2.01 19.25
CA GLU A 128 14.64 1.96 18.37
C GLU A 128 14.85 0.55 17.78
N ASP A 129 14.10 -0.44 18.27
CA ASP A 129 14.20 -1.85 17.86
C ASP A 129 13.32 -2.20 16.65
N ALA A 130 12.84 -1.21 15.92
CA ALA A 130 12.07 -1.44 14.71
C ALA A 130 12.96 -1.87 13.54
N GLU A 131 12.41 -2.71 12.68
CA GLU A 131 12.94 -2.96 11.34
C GLU A 131 12.13 -2.12 10.36
N VAL A 132 12.80 -1.50 9.40
CA VAL A 132 12.18 -0.60 8.42
C VAL A 132 12.33 -1.16 7.01
N LEU A 133 11.22 -1.30 6.31
CA LEU A 133 11.17 -1.55 4.88
C LEU A 133 10.72 -0.27 4.17
N THR A 134 11.51 0.22 3.25
CA THR A 134 11.10 1.27 2.32
C THR A 134 10.96 0.68 0.94
N VAL A 135 9.76 0.73 0.38
CA VAL A 135 9.46 0.31 -0.99
C VAL A 135 9.30 1.55 -1.84
N THR A 136 10.09 1.65 -2.89
CA THR A 136 10.11 2.77 -3.82
C THR A 136 9.33 2.42 -5.09
N LEU A 137 8.37 3.26 -5.44
CA LEU A 137 7.65 3.22 -6.70
C LEU A 137 7.89 4.49 -7.49
N ILE A 138 7.93 4.37 -8.80
CA ILE A 138 8.20 5.49 -9.72
C ILE A 138 7.08 5.60 -10.75
N ASP A 139 6.55 6.80 -10.91
CA ASP A 139 5.79 7.22 -12.08
C ASP A 139 6.74 7.94 -13.04
N LYS A 140 7.21 7.20 -14.06
CA LYS A 140 8.21 7.70 -15.01
C LYS A 140 7.70 8.81 -15.90
N GLU A 141 6.42 8.78 -16.25
CA GLU A 141 5.81 9.77 -17.16
C GLU A 141 5.74 11.15 -16.49
N ASN A 142 5.47 11.17 -15.19
CA ASN A 142 5.30 12.40 -14.43
C ASN A 142 6.52 12.78 -13.58
N ASN A 143 7.59 11.97 -13.60
CA ASN A 143 8.78 12.12 -12.77
C ASN A 143 8.43 12.22 -11.27
N LEU A 144 7.55 11.34 -10.81
CA LEU A 144 7.16 11.24 -9.41
C LEU A 144 7.73 9.99 -8.79
N LYS A 145 8.14 10.10 -7.52
CA LYS A 145 8.57 8.97 -6.70
C LYS A 145 7.69 8.87 -5.47
N LEU A 146 7.20 7.66 -5.18
CA LEU A 146 6.43 7.35 -3.99
C LEU A 146 7.19 6.33 -3.15
N GLU A 147 7.45 6.67 -1.91
CA GLU A 147 8.03 5.76 -0.92
C GLU A 147 6.94 5.28 0.04
N LEU A 148 6.75 3.97 0.12
CA LEU A 148 5.95 3.31 1.13
C LEU A 148 6.90 2.79 2.21
N ILE A 149 6.79 3.34 3.41
CA ILE A 149 7.72 3.08 4.51
C ILE A 149 6.96 2.32 5.60
N TYR A 150 7.44 1.14 5.95
CA TYR A 150 6.87 0.27 6.97
C TYR A 150 7.87 0.12 8.10
N CYS A 151 7.47 0.48 9.32
CA CYS A 151 8.26 0.19 10.52
C CYS A 151 7.59 -0.97 11.27
N VAL A 152 8.31 -2.07 11.40
CA VAL A 152 7.85 -3.30 12.06
C VAL A 152 8.40 -3.33 13.47
N TYR A 153 7.52 -3.45 14.47
CA TYR A 153 7.86 -3.57 15.89
C TYR A 153 7.53 -4.99 16.35
N PRO A 154 8.52 -5.90 16.36
CA PRO A 154 8.25 -7.32 16.52
C PRO A 154 7.53 -7.67 17.83
N ASP A 155 7.91 -7.05 18.92
CA ASP A 155 7.45 -7.41 20.27
C ASP A 155 6.09 -6.80 20.66
N THR A 156 5.59 -5.85 19.90
CA THR A 156 4.34 -5.11 20.20
C THR A 156 3.21 -5.38 19.23
N ASP A 157 3.41 -6.24 18.22
CA ASP A 157 2.46 -6.50 17.14
C ASP A 157 2.01 -5.25 16.40
N VAL A 158 2.90 -4.25 16.28
CA VAL A 158 2.63 -2.99 15.61
C VAL A 158 3.44 -2.91 14.33
N ILE A 159 2.77 -2.51 13.26
CA ILE A 159 3.36 -2.08 12.00
C ILE A 159 2.85 -0.68 11.71
N THR A 160 3.75 0.30 11.61
CA THR A 160 3.38 1.64 11.17
C THR A 160 3.64 1.79 9.68
N ARG A 161 2.89 2.65 9.03
CA ARG A 161 3.02 2.92 7.60
C ARG A 161 3.03 4.41 7.33
N ILE A 162 3.95 4.83 6.46
CA ILE A 162 4.08 6.21 5.98
C ILE A 162 4.14 6.17 4.45
N ALA A 163 3.46 7.11 3.80
CA ALA A 163 3.61 7.36 2.38
C ALA A 163 4.29 8.71 2.17
N ARG A 164 5.35 8.75 1.37
CA ARG A 164 6.10 9.97 1.04
C ARG A 164 6.13 10.14 -0.47
N LEU A 165 5.47 11.19 -0.96
CA LEU A 165 5.53 11.56 -2.37
C LEU A 165 6.63 12.59 -2.59
N ILE A 166 7.44 12.36 -3.61
CA ILE A 166 8.57 13.20 -4.00
C ILE A 166 8.36 13.58 -5.47
N ASN A 167 8.34 14.89 -5.73
CA ASN A 167 8.31 15.42 -7.07
C ASN A 167 9.76 15.60 -7.56
N GLU A 168 10.17 14.77 -8.51
CA GLU A 168 11.50 14.85 -9.14
C GLU A 168 11.47 15.61 -10.48
N GLY A 169 10.27 16.06 -10.90
CA GLY A 169 10.08 16.90 -12.09
C GLY A 169 10.33 18.39 -11.80
N GLU A 170 10.37 19.18 -12.88
CA GLU A 170 10.61 20.63 -12.78
C GLU A 170 9.35 21.47 -12.49
N GLY A 171 8.15 20.90 -12.74
CA GLY A 171 6.89 21.60 -12.60
C GLY A 171 6.21 21.36 -11.25
N ASP A 172 5.37 22.30 -10.84
CA ASP A 172 4.55 22.14 -9.64
C ASP A 172 3.47 21.08 -9.86
N ILE A 173 3.23 20.27 -8.84
CA ILE A 173 2.13 19.31 -8.79
C ILE A 173 1.16 19.71 -7.68
N LYS A 174 -0.09 19.25 -7.79
CA LYS A 174 -1.08 19.45 -6.74
C LYS A 174 -1.56 18.12 -6.21
N ILE A 175 -1.22 17.82 -4.98
CA ILE A 175 -1.72 16.62 -4.28
C ILE A 175 -3.18 16.89 -3.90
N LYS A 176 -4.09 16.07 -4.43
CA LYS A 176 -5.52 16.09 -4.08
C LYS A 176 -5.78 15.18 -2.89
N LYS A 177 -5.11 14.04 -2.87
CA LYS A 177 -5.23 13.04 -1.84
C LYS A 177 -3.94 12.22 -1.75
N ILE A 178 -3.57 11.86 -0.55
CA ILE A 178 -2.61 10.81 -0.23
C ILE A 178 -3.09 10.15 1.07
N MET A 179 -3.35 8.87 1.01
CA MET A 179 -3.78 8.10 2.16
C MET A 179 -2.56 7.55 2.92
N SER A 180 -2.74 7.23 4.18
CA SER A 180 -1.71 6.56 4.98
C SER A 180 -1.73 5.05 4.78
N CYS A 181 -2.88 4.48 4.40
CA CYS A 181 -3.08 3.04 4.29
C CYS A 181 -4.21 2.74 3.31
N GLN A 182 -4.04 1.66 2.55
CA GLN A 182 -5.10 0.96 1.82
C GLN A 182 -4.94 -0.51 2.15
N ILE A 183 -6.02 -1.16 2.59
CA ILE A 183 -6.03 -2.60 2.90
C ILE A 183 -7.38 -3.15 2.49
N ASP A 184 -7.37 -4.14 1.63
CA ASP A 184 -8.55 -4.90 1.22
C ASP A 184 -8.59 -6.23 2.00
N PHE A 185 -9.70 -6.51 2.64
CA PHE A 185 -9.94 -7.75 3.35
C PHE A 185 -10.98 -8.59 2.61
N ASP A 186 -10.84 -9.90 2.67
CA ASP A 186 -11.91 -10.79 2.22
C ASP A 186 -13.18 -10.53 3.05
N PRO A 187 -14.37 -10.53 2.45
CA PRO A 187 -15.62 -10.30 3.16
C PRO A 187 -15.92 -11.45 4.14
N ASP A 188 -15.56 -11.27 5.39
CA ASP A 188 -15.74 -12.28 6.45
C ASP A 188 -16.12 -11.63 7.80
N ASN A 189 -17.32 -11.10 7.88
CA ASN A 189 -17.92 -10.64 9.14
C ASN A 189 -17.08 -9.59 9.92
N TYR A 190 -16.36 -8.72 9.21
CA TYR A 190 -15.64 -7.64 9.85
C TYR A 190 -16.59 -6.58 10.42
N VAL A 191 -16.16 -5.95 11.50
CA VAL A 191 -16.83 -4.81 12.10
C VAL A 191 -15.90 -3.60 12.04
N PHE A 192 -16.33 -2.57 11.34
CA PHE A 192 -15.63 -1.30 11.32
C PHE A 192 -16.01 -0.47 12.52
N THR A 193 -15.08 -0.31 13.45
CA THR A 193 -15.28 0.47 14.67
C THR A 193 -14.65 1.85 14.53
N THR A 194 -15.45 2.90 14.78
CA THR A 194 -14.99 4.27 14.81
C THR A 194 -15.27 4.91 16.18
N PHE A 195 -14.45 5.90 16.52
CA PHE A 195 -14.65 6.74 17.68
C PHE A 195 -14.82 8.18 17.24
N THR A 196 -16.01 8.73 17.49
CA THR A 196 -16.31 10.13 17.19
C THR A 196 -16.29 10.94 18.47
N GLY A 197 -16.00 12.23 18.36
CA GLY A 197 -15.97 13.14 19.48
C GLY A 197 -16.63 14.48 19.18
N ALA A 198 -17.14 15.11 20.24
CA ALA A 198 -17.56 16.49 20.27
C ALA A 198 -17.29 17.01 21.67
N TRP A 199 -17.42 18.32 21.88
CA TRP A 199 -17.26 18.88 23.21
C TRP A 199 -18.19 18.20 24.23
N ALA A 200 -17.62 17.70 25.34
CA ALA A 200 -18.27 16.89 26.37
C ALA A 200 -18.92 15.56 25.87
N ARG A 201 -18.47 15.04 24.75
CA ARG A 201 -18.89 13.74 24.18
C ARG A 201 -17.74 13.08 23.43
N GLU A 202 -16.64 12.90 24.09
CA GLU A 202 -15.44 12.27 23.56
C GLU A 202 -15.62 10.74 23.47
N MET A 203 -14.93 10.12 22.52
CA MET A 203 -14.80 8.66 22.38
C MET A 203 -16.15 7.91 22.25
N LYS A 204 -17.12 8.49 21.57
CA LYS A 204 -18.35 7.76 21.25
C LYS A 204 -18.05 6.66 20.23
N LYS A 205 -18.10 5.41 20.68
CA LYS A 205 -17.91 4.24 19.83
C LYS A 205 -19.11 4.04 18.89
N THR A 206 -18.81 3.77 17.64
CA THR A 206 -19.80 3.36 16.64
C THR A 206 -19.26 2.15 15.88
N ASP A 207 -20.04 1.10 15.81
CA ASP A 207 -19.73 -0.14 15.10
C ASP A 207 -20.61 -0.23 13.84
N MET A 208 -20.01 -0.63 12.74
CA MET A 208 -20.66 -0.85 11.45
C MET A 208 -20.20 -2.18 10.89
N SER A 209 -21.13 -3.07 10.53
CA SER A 209 -20.78 -4.28 9.79
C SER A 209 -20.34 -3.91 8.39
N VAL A 210 -19.26 -4.51 7.92
CA VAL A 210 -18.71 -4.33 6.58
C VAL A 210 -19.01 -5.57 5.75
#